data_1115d1acb3a47aedf8c4f1e46fe463a7
#
_entry.id   1115d1acb3a47aedf8c4f1e46fe463a7
#
_cell.length_a   1.000
_cell.length_b   1.000
_cell.length_c   1.000
_cell.angle_alpha   90.00
_cell.angle_beta   90.00
_cell.angle_gamma   90.00
#
_symmetry.space_group_name_H-M   'P 1'
#
loop_
_entity.id
_entity.type
_entity.pdbx_description
1 polymer ?
#
loop_
_entity_poly.entity_id
_entity_poly.type
_entity_poly.pdbx_seq_one_letter_code
_entity_poly.pdbx_strand_id
1 'polypeptide(L)'
;MEDVSAAALEAAPEAVVTEAPKGEETEGQTEGQAAEGQPEEKSESAKRREREKAYRARLQAEAAEAKAEAEQAKARRQAILDAGKQEAPPKEADFPDPIEFAAAKAIWGAEQKYREREAKNAGEAAEAAEAKVKEISQRESAVIAEAWTAQVDEAKGRYADFEQVAYAKDLPVTKAMGELIMTSEAGPDVLYHLGQNRALAAQIAAMNQVEAARAIGRIEASLSAPKPRTETKAPDPISPVRGSAGASLNPDKMSYEEYRQARMAGKIR
;
A
#
# COMPACT_ATOMS: atom_id res chain seq x y z
N MET A 1 -46.42 47.93 4.90
CA MET A 1 -45.99 48.71 3.74
C MET A 1 -44.51 48.42 3.63
N GLU A 2 -44.01 47.78 2.76
CA GLU A 2 -44.07 47.16 1.44
C GLU A 2 -42.83 46.28 1.39
N ASP A 3 -42.88 45.02 1.25
CA ASP A 3 -43.09 44.21 0.04
C ASP A 3 -42.18 44.63 -1.14
N VAL A 4 -41.34 43.73 -1.53
CA VAL A 4 -40.99 43.27 -2.87
C VAL A 4 -39.97 42.12 -2.74
N SER A 5 -40.40 40.89 -2.88
CA SER A 5 -40.61 40.14 -4.12
C SER A 5 -39.29 39.91 -4.91
N ALA A 6 -38.85 38.68 -4.81
CA ALA A 6 -38.97 37.58 -5.78
C ALA A 6 -38.22 37.76 -7.11
N ALA A 7 -37.62 36.74 -7.50
CA ALA A 7 -37.48 36.11 -8.80
C ALA A 7 -36.03 35.71 -9.07
N ALA A 8 -35.82 34.42 -9.13
CA ALA A 8 -35.93 33.53 -10.27
C ALA A 8 -34.64 33.55 -11.08
N LEU A 9 -34.06 32.56 -11.53
CA LEU A 9 -34.42 31.44 -12.39
C LEU A 9 -33.15 30.66 -12.72
N GLU A 10 -33.16 29.37 -12.55
CA GLU A 10 -32.98 28.33 -13.58
C GLU A 10 -31.90 28.54 -14.66
N ALA A 11 -30.97 27.63 -14.72
CA ALA A 11 -30.66 26.90 -15.95
C ALA A 11 -29.65 25.77 -15.72
N ALA A 12 -30.11 24.54 -15.77
CA ALA A 12 -29.31 23.39 -16.18
C ALA A 12 -29.24 23.38 -17.73
N PRO A 13 -28.23 22.84 -18.33
CA PRO A 13 -28.37 22.24 -19.66
C PRO A 13 -28.28 20.72 -19.64
N GLU A 14 -29.16 20.19 -20.46
CA GLU A 14 -29.51 18.84 -20.76
C GLU A 14 -28.36 18.00 -21.34
N ALA A 15 -28.55 16.70 -21.16
CA ALA A 15 -27.85 15.60 -21.81
C ALA A 15 -27.99 15.64 -23.35
N VAL A 16 -26.89 15.40 -24.05
CA VAL A 16 -26.92 14.99 -25.43
C VAL A 16 -26.45 13.54 -25.52
N VAL A 17 -27.44 12.69 -25.79
CA VAL A 17 -27.30 11.32 -26.25
C VAL A 17 -26.94 11.36 -27.71
N THR A 18 -25.88 10.71 -28.15
CA THR A 18 -25.66 10.34 -29.54
C THR A 18 -25.33 8.86 -29.63
N GLU A 19 -26.16 8.22 -30.46
CA GLU A 19 -26.20 6.82 -30.85
C GLU A 19 -24.90 6.32 -31.47
N ALA A 20 -24.74 4.98 -31.32
CA ALA A 20 -23.79 4.15 -32.05
C ALA A 20 -24.25 3.92 -33.54
N PRO A 21 -23.36 3.57 -34.42
CA PRO A 21 -23.71 2.66 -35.51
C PRO A 21 -22.98 1.31 -35.38
N LYS A 22 -23.76 0.32 -35.73
CA LYS A 22 -23.53 -1.09 -35.90
C LYS A 22 -22.97 -1.32 -37.32
N GLY A 23 -22.06 -2.27 -37.48
CA GLY A 23 -21.60 -2.77 -38.77
C GLY A 23 -20.30 -3.52 -38.62
N GLU A 24 -20.33 -4.70 -38.69
CA GLU A 24 -20.27 -5.79 -39.68
C GLU A 24 -18.91 -6.50 -39.67
N GLU A 25 -19.01 -7.80 -39.58
CA GLU A 25 -17.96 -8.84 -39.56
C GLU A 25 -17.14 -8.84 -40.86
N THR A 26 -15.84 -9.07 -40.76
CA THR A 26 -15.09 -9.78 -41.77
C THR A 26 -13.96 -10.60 -41.16
N GLU A 27 -14.03 -11.90 -41.36
CA GLU A 27 -12.97 -12.86 -41.09
C GLU A 27 -11.74 -12.58 -41.97
N GLY A 28 -10.58 -12.74 -41.41
CA GLY A 28 -9.30 -12.71 -42.12
C GLY A 28 -8.17 -13.23 -41.27
N GLN A 29 -7.84 -14.49 -41.44
CA GLN A 29 -6.65 -15.14 -40.89
C GLN A 29 -5.39 -14.43 -41.41
N THR A 30 -4.42 -14.21 -40.53
CA THR A 30 -3.00 -14.45 -40.84
C THR A 30 -2.14 -14.43 -39.55
N GLU A 31 -1.29 -15.38 -39.51
CA GLU A 31 -0.17 -15.77 -38.67
C GLU A 31 0.66 -14.70 -37.97
N GLY A 32 1.03 -15.01 -36.75
CA GLY A 32 2.38 -14.87 -36.21
C GLY A 32 2.89 -13.45 -35.96
N GLN A 33 2.66 -12.92 -34.74
CA GLN A 33 3.57 -11.95 -34.18
C GLN A 33 3.69 -12.11 -32.66
N ALA A 34 4.94 -11.94 -32.22
CA ALA A 34 5.41 -12.09 -30.86
C ALA A 34 4.49 -11.42 -29.83
N ALA A 35 4.25 -12.11 -28.72
CA ALA A 35 3.55 -11.60 -27.57
C ALA A 35 4.35 -10.46 -26.93
N GLU A 36 4.07 -9.22 -27.30
CA GLU A 36 4.28 -8.08 -26.45
C GLU A 36 3.27 -8.17 -25.30
N GLY A 37 3.78 -8.15 -24.05
CA GLY A 37 3.00 -8.33 -22.84
C GLY A 37 1.85 -7.33 -22.75
N GLN A 38 0.64 -7.83 -22.92
CA GLN A 38 -0.55 -7.10 -22.50
C GLN A 38 -0.44 -6.85 -20.99
N PRO A 39 -0.72 -5.64 -20.48
CA PRO A 39 -0.80 -5.42 -19.06
C PRO A 39 -1.87 -6.35 -18.50
N GLU A 40 -1.45 -7.31 -17.67
CA GLU A 40 -2.36 -8.23 -16.98
C GLU A 40 -3.43 -7.39 -16.28
N GLU A 41 -4.69 -7.53 -16.67
CA GLU A 41 -5.80 -6.91 -15.96
C GLU A 41 -5.78 -7.43 -14.53
N LYS A 42 -5.41 -6.55 -13.61
CA LYS A 42 -5.41 -6.86 -12.17
C LYS A 42 -6.78 -7.41 -11.79
N SER A 43 -6.80 -8.53 -11.10
CA SER A 43 -8.05 -9.12 -10.60
C SER A 43 -8.84 -8.09 -9.77
N GLU A 44 -10.17 -8.21 -9.70
CA GLU A 44 -11.02 -7.30 -8.93
C GLU A 44 -10.60 -7.21 -7.46
N SER A 45 -10.12 -8.31 -6.88
CA SER A 45 -9.56 -8.33 -5.51
C SER A 45 -8.28 -7.50 -5.41
N ALA A 46 -7.39 -7.55 -6.41
CA ALA A 46 -6.18 -6.74 -6.44
C ALA A 46 -6.51 -5.24 -6.58
N LYS A 47 -7.47 -4.86 -7.43
CA LYS A 47 -7.94 -3.48 -7.57
C LYS A 47 -8.56 -2.97 -6.26
N ARG A 48 -9.30 -3.81 -5.55
CA ARG A 48 -9.89 -3.48 -4.25
C ARG A 48 -8.81 -3.21 -3.21
N ARG A 49 -7.81 -4.10 -3.08
CA ARG A 49 -6.67 -3.93 -2.16
C ARG A 49 -5.87 -2.66 -2.45
N GLU A 50 -5.66 -2.32 -3.72
CA GLU A 50 -4.96 -1.10 -4.11
C GLU A 50 -5.73 0.17 -3.70
N ARG A 51 -7.06 0.21 -3.91
CA ARG A 51 -7.92 1.32 -3.45
C ARG A 51 -7.89 1.46 -1.94
N GLU A 52 -7.97 0.36 -1.23
CA GLU A 52 -7.91 0.32 0.24
C GLU A 52 -6.57 0.82 0.77
N LYS A 53 -5.46 0.37 0.18
CA LYS A 53 -4.11 0.85 0.50
C LYS A 53 -3.97 2.35 0.28
N ALA A 54 -4.48 2.86 -0.85
CA ALA A 54 -4.49 4.29 -1.14
C ALA A 54 -5.35 5.08 -0.14
N TYR A 55 -6.51 4.56 0.24
CA TYR A 55 -7.37 5.19 1.24
C TYR A 55 -6.72 5.22 2.63
N ARG A 56 -6.10 4.12 3.07
CA ARG A 56 -5.33 4.08 4.33
C ARG A 56 -4.17 5.06 4.33
N ALA A 57 -3.41 5.15 3.24
CA ALA A 57 -2.32 6.12 3.11
C ALA A 57 -2.83 7.57 3.24
N ARG A 58 -4.02 7.87 2.68
CA ARG A 58 -4.67 9.17 2.84
C ARG A 58 -5.07 9.44 4.29
N LEU A 59 -5.66 8.47 4.99
CA LEU A 59 -6.02 8.61 6.40
C LEU A 59 -4.78 8.83 7.28
N GLN A 60 -3.67 8.15 7.00
CA GLN A 60 -2.42 8.34 7.72
C GLN A 60 -1.81 9.73 7.49
N ALA A 61 -1.88 10.25 6.27
CA ALA A 61 -1.46 11.62 5.98
C ALA A 61 -2.31 12.64 6.74
N GLU A 62 -3.64 12.49 6.71
CA GLU A 62 -4.58 13.35 7.45
C GLU A 62 -4.35 13.27 8.97
N ALA A 63 -4.06 12.08 9.51
CA ALA A 63 -3.72 11.91 10.92
C ALA A 63 -2.39 12.58 11.30
N ALA A 64 -1.40 12.56 10.39
CA ALA A 64 -0.13 13.23 10.60
C ALA A 64 -0.29 14.76 10.63
N GLU A 65 -1.10 15.33 9.73
CA GLU A 65 -1.43 16.75 9.71
C GLU A 65 -2.17 17.16 10.98
N ALA A 66 -3.20 16.43 11.38
CA ALA A 66 -3.94 16.71 12.62
C ALA A 66 -3.06 16.62 13.88
N LYS A 67 -2.11 15.69 13.92
CA LYS A 67 -1.10 15.61 15.00
C LYS A 67 -0.19 16.84 15.01
N ALA A 68 0.28 17.27 13.85
CA ALA A 68 1.11 18.46 13.74
C ALA A 68 0.35 19.73 14.18
N GLU A 69 -0.92 19.87 13.80
CA GLU A 69 -1.79 20.95 14.28
C GLU A 69 -1.95 20.92 15.82
N ALA A 70 -2.19 19.76 16.41
CA ALA A 70 -2.32 19.59 17.85
C ALA A 70 -1.05 20.02 18.60
N GLU A 71 0.12 19.59 18.11
CA GLU A 71 1.41 19.95 18.72
C GLU A 71 1.72 21.44 18.57
N GLN A 72 1.41 22.05 17.42
CA GLN A 72 1.56 23.49 17.23
C GLN A 72 0.64 24.30 18.16
N ALA A 73 -0.62 23.89 18.31
CA ALA A 73 -1.56 24.55 19.19
C ALA A 73 -1.13 24.43 20.68
N LYS A 74 -0.65 23.28 21.10
CA LYS A 74 -0.06 23.06 22.43
C LYS A 74 1.16 23.96 22.68
N ALA A 75 2.08 23.98 21.71
CA ALA A 75 3.29 24.79 21.78
C ALA A 75 2.93 26.29 21.86
N ARG A 76 1.96 26.76 21.06
CA ARG A 76 1.45 28.12 21.10
C ARG A 76 0.86 28.44 22.46
N ARG A 77 -0.01 27.57 23.01
CA ARG A 77 -0.58 27.73 24.35
C ARG A 77 0.50 27.86 25.39
N GLN A 78 1.50 26.98 25.37
CA GLN A 78 2.60 26.99 26.34
C GLN A 78 3.42 28.28 26.24
N ALA A 79 3.75 28.74 25.04
CA ALA A 79 4.47 29.99 24.82
C ALA A 79 3.70 31.21 25.38
N ILE A 80 2.38 31.27 25.18
CA ILE A 80 1.54 32.34 25.74
C ILE A 80 1.55 32.33 27.28
N LEU A 81 1.43 31.14 27.89
CA LEU A 81 1.45 30.99 29.33
C LEU A 81 2.80 31.35 29.93
N ASP A 82 3.90 30.99 29.28
CA ASP A 82 5.25 31.26 29.74
C ASP A 82 5.61 32.75 29.61
N ALA A 83 5.16 33.40 28.50
CA ALA A 83 5.28 34.85 28.35
C ALA A 83 4.55 35.62 29.48
N GLY A 84 3.37 35.15 29.87
CA GLY A 84 2.59 35.76 30.93
C GLY A 84 3.24 35.64 32.34
N LYS A 85 4.06 34.61 32.56
CA LYS A 85 4.79 34.42 33.83
C LYS A 85 5.97 35.38 33.99
N GLN A 86 6.54 35.90 32.91
CA GLN A 86 7.73 36.76 32.94
C GLN A 86 7.41 38.20 33.21
N GLU A 87 6.17 38.64 33.02
CA GLU A 87 5.75 40.03 33.19
C GLU A 87 5.14 40.24 34.59
N ALA A 88 5.89 40.92 35.41
CA ALA A 88 5.38 41.33 36.73
C ALA A 88 4.36 42.50 36.62
N PRO A 89 3.34 42.53 37.47
CA PRO A 89 2.41 43.67 37.44
C PRO A 89 3.14 44.99 37.77
N PRO A 90 2.73 46.10 37.18
CA PRO A 90 3.31 47.41 37.46
C PRO A 90 3.16 47.72 38.94
N LYS A 91 4.21 48.28 39.55
CA LYS A 91 4.24 48.67 40.98
C LYS A 91 4.05 50.17 41.07
N GLU A 92 3.31 50.61 42.09
CA GLU A 92 3.05 52.04 42.32
C GLU A 92 4.33 52.85 42.53
N ALA A 93 5.38 52.24 43.09
CA ALA A 93 6.66 52.86 43.36
C ALA A 93 7.45 53.19 42.03
N ASP A 94 7.10 52.61 40.94
CA ASP A 94 7.77 52.81 39.64
C ASP A 94 7.21 53.99 38.84
N PHE A 95 6.13 54.63 39.34
CA PHE A 95 5.42 55.73 38.64
C PHE A 95 5.36 56.99 39.51
N PRO A 96 5.75 58.16 38.96
CA PRO A 96 5.72 59.42 39.67
C PRO A 96 4.30 60.00 39.84
N ASP A 97 3.35 59.58 38.93
CA ASP A 97 1.95 60.07 38.90
C ASP A 97 0.99 58.89 39.12
N PRO A 98 0.03 59.00 40.05
CA PRO A 98 -1.03 58.02 40.29
C PRO A 98 -1.88 57.75 39.02
N ILE A 99 -2.04 58.70 38.11
CA ILE A 99 -2.79 58.54 36.87
C ILE A 99 -2.02 57.63 35.89
N GLU A 100 -0.70 57.81 35.79
CA GLU A 100 0.16 56.96 34.97
C GLU A 100 0.18 55.53 35.48
N PHE A 101 0.27 55.33 36.79
CA PHE A 101 0.16 54.02 37.43
C PHE A 101 -1.18 53.34 37.14
N ALA A 102 -2.29 54.08 37.25
CA ALA A 102 -3.62 53.53 36.93
C ALA A 102 -3.76 53.13 35.48
N ALA A 103 -3.20 53.93 34.55
CA ALA A 103 -3.16 53.61 33.13
C ALA A 103 -2.31 52.36 32.83
N ALA A 104 -1.10 52.27 33.38
CA ALA A 104 -0.21 51.09 33.23
C ALA A 104 -0.85 49.81 33.78
N LYS A 105 -1.51 49.90 34.95
CA LYS A 105 -2.25 48.79 35.55
C LYS A 105 -3.44 48.36 34.69
N ALA A 106 -4.16 49.30 34.08
CA ALA A 106 -5.27 48.99 33.18
C ALA A 106 -4.80 48.30 31.88
N ILE A 107 -3.70 48.78 31.28
CA ILE A 107 -3.07 48.19 30.10
C ILE A 107 -2.61 46.75 30.42
N TRP A 108 -1.85 46.56 31.53
CA TRP A 108 -1.40 45.26 31.95
C TRP A 108 -2.57 44.30 32.17
N GLY A 109 -3.63 44.73 32.83
CA GLY A 109 -4.82 43.93 33.06
C GLY A 109 -5.56 43.57 31.76
N ALA A 110 -5.58 44.44 30.77
CA ALA A 110 -6.13 44.16 29.43
C ALA A 110 -5.28 43.14 28.68
N GLU A 111 -3.95 43.27 28.74
CA GLU A 111 -3.02 42.32 28.14
C GLU A 111 -3.13 40.92 28.75
N GLN A 112 -3.25 40.82 30.07
CA GLN A 112 -3.46 39.54 30.76
C GLN A 112 -4.75 38.86 30.30
N LYS A 113 -5.86 39.60 30.20
CA LYS A 113 -7.12 39.07 29.69
C LYS A 113 -7.02 38.63 28.24
N TYR A 114 -6.29 39.37 27.42
CA TYR A 114 -6.04 38.98 26.03
C TYR A 114 -5.26 37.69 25.92
N ARG A 115 -4.14 37.54 26.66
CA ARG A 115 -3.33 36.33 26.72
C ARG A 115 -4.13 35.14 27.25
N GLU A 116 -4.94 35.33 28.29
CA GLU A 116 -5.80 34.28 28.84
C GLU A 116 -6.78 33.75 27.77
N ARG A 117 -7.40 34.69 27.00
CA ARG A 117 -8.29 34.33 25.87
C ARG A 117 -7.51 33.59 24.77
N GLU A 118 -6.34 34.07 24.39
CA GLU A 118 -5.52 33.39 23.37
C GLU A 118 -5.06 32.00 23.85
N ALA A 119 -4.65 31.86 25.08
CA ALA A 119 -4.27 30.56 25.67
C ALA A 119 -5.45 29.58 25.70
N LYS A 120 -6.66 30.09 25.98
CA LYS A 120 -7.89 29.30 25.94
C LYS A 120 -8.20 28.86 24.51
N ASN A 121 -8.18 29.77 23.54
CA ASN A 121 -8.43 29.46 22.14
C ASN A 121 -7.40 28.43 21.60
N ALA A 122 -6.14 28.58 21.94
CA ALA A 122 -5.09 27.63 21.59
C ALA A 122 -5.31 26.26 22.24
N GLY A 123 -5.83 26.24 23.49
CA GLY A 123 -6.23 25.01 24.15
C GLY A 123 -7.38 24.29 23.45
N GLU A 124 -8.43 25.01 23.11
CA GLU A 124 -9.59 24.48 22.39
C GLU A 124 -9.20 23.95 20.99
N ALA A 125 -8.30 24.66 20.30
CA ALA A 125 -7.76 24.20 19.02
C ALA A 125 -6.95 22.91 19.16
N ALA A 126 -6.15 22.77 20.22
CA ALA A 126 -5.40 21.54 20.49
C ALA A 126 -6.33 20.35 20.78
N GLU A 127 -7.35 20.55 21.60
CA GLU A 127 -8.35 19.53 21.92
C GLU A 127 -9.14 19.10 20.68
N ALA A 128 -9.53 20.05 19.84
CA ALA A 128 -10.23 19.78 18.58
C ALA A 128 -9.34 18.97 17.62
N ALA A 129 -8.05 19.29 17.51
CA ALA A 129 -7.11 18.56 16.66
C ALA A 129 -6.86 17.14 17.21
N GLU A 130 -6.73 16.96 18.53
CA GLU A 130 -6.64 15.64 19.15
C GLU A 130 -7.89 14.78 18.92
N ALA A 131 -9.07 15.38 18.99
CA ALA A 131 -10.32 14.70 18.69
C ALA A 131 -10.36 14.21 17.23
N LYS A 132 -9.89 15.03 16.28
CA LYS A 132 -9.74 14.62 14.87
C LYS A 132 -8.77 13.43 14.74
N VAL A 133 -7.61 13.46 15.39
CA VAL A 133 -6.65 12.34 15.36
C VAL A 133 -7.31 11.04 15.84
N LYS A 134 -8.07 11.12 16.93
CA LYS A 134 -8.79 9.96 17.48
C LYS A 134 -9.85 9.45 16.50
N GLU A 135 -10.60 10.33 15.88
CA GLU A 135 -11.61 9.97 14.87
C GLU A 135 -10.99 9.29 13.66
N ILE A 136 -9.90 9.85 13.11
CA ILE A 136 -9.18 9.27 11.98
C ILE A 136 -8.62 7.89 12.35
N SER A 137 -8.03 7.73 13.53
CA SER A 137 -7.54 6.44 14.03
C SER A 137 -8.65 5.38 14.14
N GLN A 138 -9.86 5.78 14.56
CA GLN A 138 -11.02 4.89 14.59
C GLN A 138 -11.47 4.50 13.17
N ARG A 139 -11.47 5.43 12.22
CA ARG A 139 -11.78 5.13 10.83
C ARG A 139 -10.75 4.19 10.21
N GLU A 140 -9.46 4.42 10.47
CA GLU A 140 -8.39 3.53 9.99
C GLU A 140 -8.54 2.11 10.55
N SER A 141 -8.80 1.97 11.85
CA SER A 141 -9.01 0.66 12.46
C SER A 141 -10.25 -0.07 11.92
N ALA A 142 -11.32 0.66 11.59
CA ALA A 142 -12.52 0.09 10.98
C ALA A 142 -12.23 -0.44 9.56
N VAL A 143 -11.48 0.33 8.76
CA VAL A 143 -11.08 -0.09 7.40
C VAL A 143 -10.18 -1.34 7.45
N ILE A 144 -9.22 -1.39 8.38
CA ILE A 144 -8.37 -2.56 8.58
C ILE A 144 -9.21 -3.79 8.97
N ALA A 145 -10.18 -3.61 9.86
CA ALA A 145 -11.04 -4.72 10.29
C ALA A 145 -11.94 -5.25 9.17
N GLU A 146 -12.51 -4.35 8.35
CA GLU A 146 -13.31 -4.73 7.19
C GLU A 146 -12.47 -5.47 6.15
N ALA A 147 -11.30 -4.94 5.83
CA ALA A 147 -10.35 -5.58 4.93
C ALA A 147 -9.93 -6.95 5.40
N TRP A 148 -9.62 -7.07 6.69
CA TRP A 148 -9.28 -8.34 7.32
C TRP A 148 -10.39 -9.37 7.17
N THR A 149 -11.63 -8.99 7.46
CA THR A 149 -12.78 -9.89 7.32
C THR A 149 -12.89 -10.43 5.90
N ALA A 150 -12.79 -9.56 4.90
CA ALA A 150 -12.86 -9.97 3.51
C ALA A 150 -11.68 -10.87 3.08
N GLN A 151 -10.46 -10.60 3.56
CA GLN A 151 -9.30 -11.46 3.29
C GLN A 151 -9.42 -12.83 3.97
N VAL A 152 -9.98 -12.88 5.18
CA VAL A 152 -10.25 -14.14 5.90
C VAL A 152 -11.29 -14.98 5.15
N ASP A 153 -12.35 -14.38 4.61
CA ASP A 153 -13.35 -15.09 3.83
C ASP A 153 -12.76 -15.68 2.55
N GLU A 154 -11.87 -14.96 1.87
CA GLU A 154 -11.10 -15.49 0.74
C GLU A 154 -10.18 -16.66 1.16
N ALA A 155 -9.55 -16.57 2.34
CA ALA A 155 -8.66 -17.62 2.85
C ALA A 155 -9.45 -18.88 3.26
N LYS A 156 -10.63 -18.74 3.84
CA LYS A 156 -11.54 -19.88 4.13
C LYS A 156 -11.94 -20.64 2.87
N GLY A 157 -12.08 -19.94 1.75
CA GLY A 157 -12.30 -20.57 0.45
C GLY A 157 -11.10 -21.38 -0.06
N ARG A 158 -9.87 -21.02 0.34
CA ARG A 158 -8.62 -21.72 -0.04
C ARG A 158 -8.24 -22.85 0.91
N TYR A 159 -8.49 -22.67 2.21
CA TYR A 159 -8.11 -23.59 3.29
C TYR A 159 -9.34 -24.04 4.07
N ALA A 160 -9.75 -25.28 3.91
CA ALA A 160 -10.94 -25.83 4.56
C ALA A 160 -10.84 -25.86 6.09
N ASP A 161 -9.63 -25.97 6.62
CA ASP A 161 -9.31 -26.04 8.05
C ASP A 161 -8.78 -24.71 8.62
N PHE A 162 -8.95 -23.58 7.88
CA PHE A 162 -8.41 -22.28 8.24
C PHE A 162 -8.72 -21.88 9.68
N GLU A 163 -9.97 -22.00 10.11
CA GLU A 163 -10.37 -21.57 11.46
C GLU A 163 -9.70 -22.40 12.56
N GLN A 164 -9.53 -23.70 12.32
CA GLN A 164 -8.93 -24.61 13.31
C GLN A 164 -7.43 -24.36 13.47
N VAL A 165 -6.75 -24.00 12.38
CA VAL A 165 -5.32 -23.79 12.34
C VAL A 165 -4.96 -22.36 12.73
N ALA A 166 -5.59 -21.37 12.10
CA ALA A 166 -5.26 -19.96 12.27
C ALA A 166 -5.75 -19.38 13.62
N TYR A 167 -6.87 -19.86 14.15
CA TYR A 167 -7.42 -19.42 15.43
C TYR A 167 -7.29 -20.47 16.54
N ALA A 168 -6.29 -21.34 16.43
CA ALA A 168 -6.00 -22.30 17.50
C ALA A 168 -5.66 -21.58 18.80
N LYS A 169 -6.27 -22.00 19.93
CA LYS A 169 -6.12 -21.35 21.26
C LYS A 169 -4.69 -21.33 21.77
N ASP A 170 -3.86 -22.25 21.31
CA ASP A 170 -2.48 -22.44 21.68
C ASP A 170 -1.48 -21.77 20.72
N LEU A 171 -1.98 -21.01 19.73
CA LEU A 171 -1.14 -20.24 18.83
C LEU A 171 -0.63 -18.97 19.52
N PRO A 172 0.68 -18.82 19.75
CA PRO A 172 1.24 -17.65 20.41
C PRO A 172 1.31 -16.46 19.43
N VAL A 173 0.25 -15.64 19.41
CA VAL A 173 0.19 -14.40 18.65
C VAL A 173 0.17 -13.23 19.61
N THR A 174 1.20 -12.39 19.58
CA THR A 174 1.24 -11.14 20.35
C THR A 174 0.39 -10.06 19.64
N LYS A 175 -0.02 -9.02 20.39
CA LYS A 175 -0.75 -7.90 19.82
C LYS A 175 -0.02 -7.26 18.64
N ALA A 176 1.31 -7.06 18.77
CA ALA A 176 2.13 -6.51 17.70
C ALA A 176 2.16 -7.41 16.45
N MET A 177 2.25 -8.74 16.62
CA MET A 177 2.14 -9.69 15.50
C MET A 177 0.76 -9.59 14.83
N GLY A 178 -0.31 -9.53 15.61
CA GLY A 178 -1.67 -9.40 15.09
C GLY A 178 -1.84 -8.16 14.24
N GLU A 179 -1.38 -7.01 14.72
CA GLU A 179 -1.41 -5.74 13.97
C GLU A 179 -0.62 -5.83 12.65
N LEU A 180 0.57 -6.43 12.66
CA LEU A 180 1.38 -6.63 11.46
C LEU A 180 0.69 -7.57 10.45
N ILE A 181 0.14 -8.69 10.93
CA ILE A 181 -0.56 -9.66 10.10
C ILE A 181 -1.82 -9.06 9.49
N MET A 182 -2.62 -8.32 10.27
CA MET A 182 -3.84 -7.67 9.76
C MET A 182 -3.55 -6.58 8.72
N THR A 183 -2.37 -5.98 8.74
CA THR A 183 -1.97 -4.95 7.78
C THR A 183 -1.25 -5.51 6.54
N SER A 184 -0.86 -6.79 6.56
CA SER A 184 -0.20 -7.49 5.47
C SER A 184 -1.17 -7.85 4.33
N GLU A 185 -0.67 -7.86 3.10
CA GLU A 185 -1.46 -8.25 1.91
C GLU A 185 -1.79 -9.75 1.90
N ALA A 186 -0.92 -10.59 2.46
CA ALA A 186 -1.10 -12.03 2.60
C ALA A 186 -1.35 -12.44 4.06
N GLY A 187 -1.94 -11.54 4.86
CA GLY A 187 -2.11 -11.72 6.30
C GLY A 187 -2.74 -13.06 6.71
N PRO A 188 -3.88 -13.48 6.14
CA PRO A 188 -4.48 -14.77 6.47
C PRO A 188 -3.60 -15.97 6.08
N ASP A 189 -2.86 -15.89 4.97
CA ASP A 189 -1.93 -16.96 4.56
C ASP A 189 -0.74 -17.05 5.53
N VAL A 190 -0.23 -15.91 6.00
CA VAL A 190 0.81 -15.83 7.04
C VAL A 190 0.29 -16.42 8.34
N LEU A 191 -0.92 -16.05 8.77
CA LEU A 191 -1.52 -16.56 10.00
C LEU A 191 -1.73 -18.07 9.93
N TYR A 192 -2.20 -18.60 8.80
CA TYR A 192 -2.35 -20.02 8.55
C TYR A 192 -1.00 -20.76 8.61
N HIS A 193 0.03 -20.20 7.96
CA HIS A 193 1.38 -20.75 8.01
C HIS A 193 1.94 -20.79 9.44
N LEU A 194 1.71 -19.75 10.25
CA LEU A 194 2.12 -19.73 11.65
C LEU A 194 1.34 -20.73 12.49
N GLY A 195 0.05 -20.93 12.19
CA GLY A 195 -0.77 -21.95 12.81
C GLY A 195 -0.28 -23.38 12.57
N GLN A 196 0.24 -23.65 11.37
CA GLN A 196 0.90 -24.90 11.04
C GLN A 196 2.29 -25.05 11.69
N ASN A 197 3.00 -23.92 11.90
CA ASN A 197 4.37 -23.87 12.42
C ASN A 197 4.44 -23.17 13.79
N ARG A 198 3.82 -23.75 14.82
CA ARG A 198 3.70 -23.16 16.17
C ARG A 198 5.06 -22.84 16.82
N ALA A 199 6.08 -23.63 16.55
CA ALA A 199 7.44 -23.36 17.03
C ALA A 199 7.98 -22.04 16.45
N LEU A 200 7.75 -21.79 15.17
CA LEU A 200 8.10 -20.53 14.50
C LEU A 200 7.29 -19.36 15.06
N ALA A 201 5.98 -19.57 15.27
CA ALA A 201 5.12 -18.55 15.88
C ALA A 201 5.63 -18.15 17.28
N ALA A 202 6.03 -19.14 18.11
CA ALA A 202 6.59 -18.90 19.44
C ALA A 202 7.93 -18.13 19.37
N GLN A 203 8.79 -18.47 18.44
CA GLN A 203 10.04 -17.73 18.21
C GLN A 203 9.77 -16.26 17.84
N ILE A 204 8.86 -16.02 16.92
CA ILE A 204 8.50 -14.64 16.50
C ILE A 204 7.82 -13.87 17.65
N ALA A 205 6.99 -14.54 18.46
CA ALA A 205 6.35 -13.94 19.62
C ALA A 205 7.34 -13.48 20.70
N ALA A 206 8.52 -14.11 20.76
CA ALA A 206 9.60 -13.74 21.69
C ALA A 206 10.51 -12.63 21.14
N MET A 207 10.39 -12.26 19.85
CA MET A 207 11.19 -11.22 19.21
C MET A 207 10.67 -9.80 19.57
N ASN A 208 11.53 -8.81 19.42
CA ASN A 208 11.08 -7.41 19.45
C ASN A 208 10.23 -7.09 18.20
N GLN A 209 9.48 -5.99 18.26
CA GLN A 209 8.54 -5.62 17.18
C GLN A 209 9.22 -5.49 15.80
N VAL A 210 10.44 -4.97 15.74
CA VAL A 210 11.16 -4.78 14.46
C VAL A 210 11.62 -6.12 13.88
N GLU A 211 12.11 -7.02 14.72
CA GLU A 211 12.51 -8.37 14.32
C GLU A 211 11.30 -9.20 13.90
N ALA A 212 10.21 -9.13 14.66
CA ALA A 212 8.94 -9.78 14.32
C ALA A 212 8.41 -9.30 12.96
N ALA A 213 8.43 -7.98 12.70
CA ALA A 213 8.03 -7.43 11.40
C ALA A 213 8.87 -7.96 10.24
N ARG A 214 10.20 -8.05 10.43
CA ARG A 214 11.10 -8.63 9.41
C ARG A 214 10.85 -10.12 9.19
N ALA A 215 10.56 -10.88 10.26
CA ALA A 215 10.26 -12.30 10.17
C ALA A 215 8.95 -12.55 9.42
N ILE A 216 7.90 -11.80 9.75
CA ILE A 216 6.60 -11.84 9.08
C ILE A 216 6.75 -11.45 7.60
N GLY A 217 7.49 -10.38 7.27
CA GLY A 217 7.73 -9.98 5.89
C GLY A 217 8.48 -11.05 5.06
N ARG A 218 9.41 -11.81 5.68
CA ARG A 218 10.07 -12.96 4.99
C ARG A 218 9.08 -14.09 4.71
N ILE A 219 8.18 -14.39 5.65
CA ILE A 219 7.14 -15.40 5.44
C ILE A 219 6.22 -14.95 4.31
N GLU A 220 5.76 -13.70 4.33
CA GLU A 220 4.94 -13.11 3.28
C GLU A 220 5.60 -13.20 1.90
N ALA A 221 6.88 -12.82 1.80
CA ALA A 221 7.65 -12.93 0.58
C ALA A 221 7.77 -14.38 0.09
N SER A 222 7.94 -15.35 1.01
CA SER A 222 8.03 -16.78 0.66
C SER A 222 6.70 -17.35 0.17
N LEU A 223 5.57 -16.87 0.70
CA LEU A 223 4.23 -17.29 0.29
C LEU A 223 3.81 -16.64 -1.03
N SER A 224 4.25 -15.41 -1.29
CA SER A 224 3.99 -14.68 -2.52
C SER A 224 4.91 -15.07 -3.67
N ALA A 225 6.04 -15.75 -3.39
CA ALA A 225 6.96 -16.19 -4.41
C ALA A 225 6.27 -17.20 -5.34
N PRO A 226 6.32 -17.02 -6.67
CA PRO A 226 5.82 -18.02 -7.60
C PRO A 226 6.55 -19.33 -7.32
N LYS A 227 5.80 -20.43 -7.12
CA LYS A 227 6.40 -21.76 -6.98
C LYS A 227 7.40 -21.95 -8.12
N PRO A 228 8.66 -22.31 -7.82
CA PRO A 228 9.63 -22.56 -8.88
C PRO A 228 8.97 -23.54 -9.86
N ARG A 229 8.87 -23.14 -11.13
CA ARG A 229 8.46 -24.08 -12.18
C ARG A 229 9.41 -25.24 -12.05
N THR A 230 8.90 -26.40 -11.68
CA THR A 230 9.63 -27.65 -11.82
C THR A 230 10.08 -27.68 -13.27
N GLU A 231 11.38 -27.51 -13.50
CA GLU A 231 11.94 -27.68 -14.82
C GLU A 231 11.48 -29.06 -15.28
N THR A 232 10.56 -29.09 -16.21
CA THR A 232 10.25 -30.33 -16.92
C THR A 232 11.59 -30.77 -17.46
N LYS A 233 12.06 -31.99 -17.04
CA LYS A 233 13.27 -32.59 -17.59
C LYS A 233 13.23 -32.33 -19.08
N ALA A 234 14.10 -31.43 -19.53
CA ALA A 234 14.28 -31.24 -20.96
C ALA A 234 14.56 -32.62 -21.52
N PRO A 235 13.90 -33.06 -22.63
CA PRO A 235 14.26 -34.32 -23.28
C PRO A 235 15.76 -34.30 -23.45
N ASP A 236 16.40 -35.47 -23.16
CA ASP A 236 17.83 -35.61 -23.31
C ASP A 236 18.26 -35.03 -24.67
N PRO A 237 19.36 -34.22 -24.71
CA PRO A 237 19.82 -33.65 -25.95
C PRO A 237 19.88 -34.74 -27.00
N ILE A 238 19.22 -34.54 -28.12
CA ILE A 238 19.22 -35.46 -29.26
C ILE A 238 20.69 -35.74 -29.56
N SER A 239 21.09 -37.02 -29.38
CA SER A 239 22.45 -37.43 -29.71
C SER A 239 22.78 -36.93 -31.09
N PRO A 240 23.90 -36.23 -31.32
CA PRO A 240 24.23 -35.72 -32.65
C PRO A 240 24.19 -36.91 -33.58
N VAL A 241 23.36 -36.88 -34.63
CA VAL A 241 23.33 -37.86 -35.69
C VAL A 241 24.75 -37.86 -36.23
N ARG A 242 25.52 -38.89 -35.90
CA ARG A 242 26.78 -39.18 -36.59
C ARG A 242 26.35 -39.43 -38.02
N GLY A 243 26.42 -38.36 -38.80
CA GLY A 243 26.35 -38.52 -40.24
C GLY A 243 27.44 -39.53 -40.60
N SER A 244 27.02 -40.65 -41.10
CA SER A 244 27.92 -41.57 -41.79
C SER A 244 28.60 -40.68 -42.85
N ALA A 245 29.80 -40.22 -42.54
CA ALA A 245 30.66 -39.62 -43.51
C ALA A 245 30.92 -40.75 -44.50
N GLY A 246 30.08 -40.83 -45.52
CA GLY A 246 30.39 -41.60 -46.68
C GLY A 246 31.82 -41.21 -47.09
N ALA A 247 32.71 -42.16 -47.05
CA ALA A 247 34.09 -41.93 -47.41
C ALA A 247 34.09 -41.06 -48.68
N SER A 248 34.56 -39.81 -48.56
CA SER A 248 34.72 -38.91 -49.68
C SER A 248 35.67 -39.60 -50.63
N LEU A 249 35.09 -40.18 -51.65
CA LEU A 249 35.86 -40.79 -52.73
C LEU A 249 36.64 -39.66 -53.40
N ASN A 250 37.95 -39.58 -53.13
CA ASN A 250 38.80 -38.56 -53.66
C ASN A 250 39.27 -39.00 -55.06
N PRO A 251 38.79 -38.33 -56.14
CA PRO A 251 39.04 -38.72 -57.52
C PRO A 251 40.51 -38.78 -57.86
N ASP A 252 41.36 -37.95 -57.21
CA ASP A 252 42.79 -37.85 -57.50
C ASP A 252 43.64 -39.03 -56.94
N LYS A 253 43.04 -39.87 -56.09
CA LYS A 253 43.72 -41.02 -55.44
C LYS A 253 43.16 -42.37 -55.92
N MET A 254 42.26 -42.36 -56.90
CA MET A 254 41.63 -43.58 -57.42
C MET A 254 42.33 -44.04 -58.70
N SER A 255 42.39 -45.37 -58.89
CA SER A 255 42.77 -45.93 -60.16
C SER A 255 41.72 -45.62 -61.25
N TYR A 256 42.15 -45.61 -62.50
CA TYR A 256 41.22 -45.29 -63.60
C TYR A 256 39.99 -46.16 -63.64
N GLU A 257 40.11 -47.44 -63.28
CA GLU A 257 38.97 -48.38 -63.25
C GLU A 257 38.01 -48.09 -62.10
N GLU A 258 38.53 -47.76 -60.93
CA GLU A 258 37.72 -47.36 -59.78
C GLU A 258 37.00 -46.06 -60.01
N TYR A 259 37.65 -45.06 -60.60
CA TYR A 259 37.02 -43.79 -60.99
C TYR A 259 35.89 -44.00 -62.00
N ARG A 260 36.10 -44.83 -63.04
CA ARG A 260 35.09 -45.18 -64.01
C ARG A 260 33.86 -45.84 -63.39
N GLN A 261 34.08 -46.82 -62.51
CA GLN A 261 33.00 -47.51 -61.77
C GLN A 261 32.24 -46.54 -60.83
N ALA A 262 32.94 -45.67 -60.10
CA ALA A 262 32.34 -44.70 -59.23
C ALA A 262 31.51 -43.63 -59.96
N ARG A 263 31.94 -43.24 -61.16
CA ARG A 263 31.21 -42.32 -62.05
C ARG A 263 29.97 -43.00 -62.67
N MET A 264 30.07 -44.24 -63.11
CA MET A 264 28.92 -45.01 -63.63
C MET A 264 27.89 -45.28 -62.46
N ALA A 265 28.35 -45.42 -61.25
CA ALA A 265 27.49 -45.59 -60.06
C ALA A 265 26.90 -44.28 -59.54
N GLY A 266 27.20 -43.12 -60.17
CA GLY A 266 26.71 -41.82 -59.76
C GLY A 266 27.30 -41.31 -58.43
N LYS A 267 28.42 -41.90 -57.95
CA LYS A 267 29.06 -41.55 -56.70
C LYS A 267 30.06 -40.38 -56.83
N ILE A 268 30.43 -40.01 -58.04
CA ILE A 268 31.31 -38.88 -58.38
C ILE A 268 30.70 -38.15 -59.57
N ARG A 269 30.65 -36.83 -59.51
CA ARG A 269 30.17 -35.97 -60.59
C ARG A 269 31.31 -35.42 -61.41
#